data_dc3a10c3cb8842afa85a1fe513bc1441
#
_entry.id   dc3a10c3cb8842afa85a1fe513bc1441
#
_cell.length_a   1.000
_cell.length_b   1.000
_cell.length_c   1.000
_cell.angle_alpha   90.00
_cell.angle_beta   90.00
_cell.angle_gamma   90.00
#
_symmetry.space_group_name_H-M   'P 1'
#
loop_
_entity.id
_entity.type
_entity.pdbx_description
1 polymer ?
#
loop_
_entity_poly.entity_id
_entity_poly.type
_entity_poly.pdbx_seq_one_letter_code
_entity_poly.pdbx_strand_id
1 'polypeptide(L)'
;MELSSADYKKITQFYGIPKQNNKTYKDLAENVLADKMCKCIKKVRSNTNINEKRAIGICRESIFKNRNIDLYKFKCKKGASLVSKKGTKKKLRKFRKTIGFNKTKRAKKNK
;
A
#
# COMPACT_ATOMS: atom_id res chain seq x y z
N MET A 1 0.47 -15.32 -2.58
CA MET A 1 1.44 -15.02 -3.65
C MET A 1 2.24 -13.79 -3.33
N GLU A 2 3.46 -13.79 -3.79
CA GLU A 2 4.30 -12.61 -3.61
C GLU A 2 4.20 -11.70 -4.83
N LEU A 3 4.44 -10.41 -4.60
CA LEU A 3 4.44 -9.46 -5.70
C LEU A 3 5.72 -9.59 -6.51
N SER A 4 5.62 -9.43 -7.81
CA SER A 4 6.79 -9.48 -8.70
C SER A 4 7.36 -8.07 -8.86
N SER A 5 8.52 -7.97 -9.52
CA SER A 5 9.11 -6.66 -9.81
C SER A 5 8.16 -5.81 -10.65
N ALA A 6 7.45 -6.44 -11.58
CA ALA A 6 6.49 -5.72 -12.41
C ALA A 6 5.35 -5.16 -11.56
N ASP A 7 4.92 -5.90 -10.54
CA ASP A 7 3.87 -5.44 -9.64
C ASP A 7 4.33 -4.21 -8.86
N TYR A 8 5.56 -4.24 -8.33
CA TYR A 8 6.09 -3.11 -7.59
C TYR A 8 6.23 -1.89 -8.49
N LYS A 9 6.67 -2.10 -9.73
CA LYS A 9 6.80 -1.01 -10.69
C LYS A 9 5.43 -0.38 -10.96
N LYS A 10 4.40 -1.21 -11.11
CA LYS A 10 3.05 -0.73 -11.36
C LYS A 10 2.56 0.14 -10.21
N ILE A 11 2.86 -0.24 -8.97
CA ILE A 11 2.48 0.55 -7.80
C ILE A 11 3.16 1.92 -7.81
N THR A 12 4.46 1.93 -8.06
CA THR A 12 5.19 3.21 -8.08
C THR A 12 4.70 4.11 -9.19
N GLN A 13 4.37 3.55 -10.34
CA GLN A 13 3.85 4.34 -11.44
C GLN A 13 2.47 4.92 -11.13
N PHE A 14 1.62 4.13 -10.48
CA PHE A 14 0.30 4.60 -10.12
C PHE A 14 0.37 5.83 -9.20
N TYR A 15 1.30 5.84 -8.27
CA TYR A 15 1.45 6.95 -7.33
C TYR A 15 2.43 8.02 -7.82
N GLY A 16 2.98 7.85 -9.02
CA GLY A 16 3.87 8.86 -9.59
C GLY A 16 5.21 8.99 -8.88
N ILE A 17 5.73 7.89 -8.35
CA ILE A 17 7.01 7.91 -7.64
C ILE A 17 8.16 7.68 -8.62
N PRO A 18 9.11 8.59 -8.74
CA PRO A 18 10.22 8.39 -9.66
C PRO A 18 11.20 7.34 -9.15
N LYS A 19 11.78 6.57 -10.07
CA LYS A 19 12.78 5.58 -9.72
C LYS A 19 14.04 6.26 -9.25
N GLN A 20 14.59 5.78 -8.15
CA GLN A 20 15.84 6.31 -7.61
C GLN A 20 16.96 5.29 -7.79
N ASN A 21 18.16 5.76 -8.03
CA ASN A 21 19.30 4.87 -8.31
C ASN A 21 19.64 3.93 -7.17
N ASN A 22 19.45 4.37 -5.94
CA ASN A 22 19.82 3.55 -4.80
C ASN A 22 18.64 2.82 -4.16
N LYS A 23 17.51 2.78 -4.85
CA LYS A 23 16.33 2.07 -4.33
C LYS A 23 15.67 1.24 -5.40
N THR A 24 15.14 0.09 -5.00
CA THR A 24 14.44 -0.78 -5.93
C THR A 24 12.97 -0.39 -6.00
N TYR A 25 12.27 -0.88 -7.00
CA TYR A 25 10.83 -0.66 -7.08
C TYR A 25 10.13 -1.22 -5.87
N LYS A 26 10.64 -2.33 -5.33
CA LYS A 26 10.08 -2.91 -4.13
C LYS A 26 10.14 -1.94 -2.96
N ASP A 27 11.31 -1.33 -2.73
CA ASP A 27 11.48 -0.37 -1.65
C ASP A 27 10.56 0.83 -1.82
N LEU A 28 10.51 1.37 -3.02
CA LEU A 28 9.68 2.54 -3.29
C LEU A 28 8.20 2.23 -3.12
N ALA A 29 7.75 1.09 -3.63
CA ALA A 29 6.36 0.69 -3.51
C ALA A 29 5.97 0.46 -2.06
N GLU A 30 6.81 -0.22 -1.31
CA GLU A 30 6.52 -0.49 0.10
C GLU A 30 6.47 0.79 0.91
N ASN A 31 7.37 1.72 0.63
CA ASN A 31 7.40 2.99 1.34
C ASN A 31 6.17 3.84 1.05
N VAL A 32 5.74 3.92 -0.20
CA VAL A 32 4.58 4.72 -0.54
C VAL A 32 3.30 4.13 0.03
N LEU A 33 3.19 2.80 0.02
CA LEU A 33 2.01 2.15 0.59
C LEU A 33 1.94 2.36 2.10
N ALA A 34 3.08 2.28 2.79
CA ALA A 34 3.12 2.53 4.22
C ALA A 34 2.70 3.97 4.53
N ASP A 35 3.19 4.91 3.75
CA ASP A 35 2.86 6.32 3.93
C ASP A 35 1.37 6.56 3.73
N LYS A 36 0.80 5.98 2.66
CA LYS A 36 -0.63 6.12 2.39
C LYS A 36 -1.47 5.52 3.51
N MET A 37 -1.03 4.39 4.04
CA MET A 37 -1.72 3.74 5.13
C MET A 37 -1.75 4.62 6.38
N CYS A 38 -0.61 5.17 6.76
CA CYS A 38 -0.54 6.03 7.92
C CYS A 38 -1.38 7.29 7.76
N LYS A 39 -1.33 7.91 6.59
CA LYS A 39 -2.12 9.11 6.33
C LYS A 39 -3.61 8.80 6.36
N CYS A 40 -4.00 7.66 5.83
CA CYS A 40 -5.39 7.24 5.84
C CYS A 40 -5.90 7.08 7.27
N ILE A 41 -5.14 6.41 8.11
CA ILE A 41 -5.52 6.18 9.50
C ILE A 41 -5.71 7.49 10.25
N LYS A 42 -4.80 8.41 10.08
CA LYS A 42 -4.89 9.71 10.73
C LYS A 42 -6.12 10.47 10.27
N LYS A 43 -6.40 10.43 8.99
CA LYS A 43 -7.54 11.12 8.43
C LYS A 43 -8.85 10.51 8.90
N VAL A 44 -8.96 9.21 8.91
CA VAL A 44 -10.17 8.50 9.33
C VAL A 44 -10.45 8.77 10.80
N ARG A 45 -9.43 8.69 11.65
CA ARG A 45 -9.61 8.93 13.08
C ARG A 45 -10.00 10.37 13.38
N SER A 46 -9.41 11.29 12.63
CA SER A 46 -9.69 12.71 12.79
C SER A 46 -11.14 13.04 12.41
N ASN A 47 -11.66 12.39 11.38
CA ASN A 47 -13.00 12.69 10.89
C ASN A 47 -14.13 11.91 11.56
N THR A 48 -13.83 10.72 12.08
CA THR A 48 -14.90 9.84 12.55
C THR A 48 -14.80 9.46 14.02
N ASN A 49 -13.73 9.85 14.66
CA ASN A 49 -13.56 9.58 16.09
C ASN A 49 -13.64 8.10 16.45
N ILE A 50 -13.17 7.23 15.57
CA ILE A 50 -13.13 5.80 15.85
C ILE A 50 -11.75 5.42 16.37
N ASN A 51 -11.63 4.22 16.97
CA ASN A 51 -10.34 3.83 17.51
C ASN A 51 -9.37 3.41 16.42
N GLU A 52 -8.10 3.30 16.76
CA GLU A 52 -7.06 2.99 15.80
C GLU A 52 -7.24 1.64 15.12
N LYS A 53 -7.64 0.65 15.87
CA LYS A 53 -7.84 -0.68 15.32
C LYS A 53 -8.87 -0.67 14.19
N ARG A 54 -9.96 0.04 14.39
CA ARG A 54 -10.99 0.13 13.37
C ARG A 54 -10.53 0.94 12.18
N ALA A 55 -9.79 2.02 12.42
CA ALA A 55 -9.23 2.82 11.35
C ALA A 55 -8.28 2.01 10.49
N ILE A 56 -7.47 1.15 11.12
CA ILE A 56 -6.55 0.27 10.40
C ILE A 56 -7.34 -0.65 9.46
N GLY A 57 -8.44 -1.23 9.94
CA GLY A 57 -9.26 -2.11 9.11
C GLY A 57 -9.82 -1.40 7.89
N ILE A 58 -10.35 -0.19 8.09
CA ILE A 58 -10.91 0.61 7.02
C ILE A 58 -9.85 0.95 5.97
N CYS A 59 -8.70 1.40 6.43
CA CYS A 59 -7.64 1.80 5.50
C CYS A 59 -7.02 0.62 4.79
N ARG A 60 -6.90 -0.51 5.48
CA ARG A 60 -6.37 -1.73 4.87
C ARG A 60 -7.26 -2.18 3.73
N GLU A 61 -8.57 -2.10 3.91
CA GLU A 61 -9.51 -2.46 2.87
C GLU A 61 -9.38 -1.50 1.68
N SER A 62 -9.37 -0.22 1.97
CA SER A 62 -9.35 0.81 0.93
C SER A 62 -8.06 0.83 0.12
N ILE A 63 -6.92 0.70 0.78
CA ILE A 63 -5.63 0.84 0.11
C ILE A 63 -5.12 -0.48 -0.47
N PHE A 64 -5.37 -1.58 0.23
CA PHE A 64 -4.80 -2.86 -0.16
C PHE A 64 -5.80 -3.85 -0.74
N LYS A 65 -6.79 -4.24 0.02
CA LYS A 65 -7.68 -5.32 -0.39
C LYS A 65 -8.47 -5.04 -1.66
N ASN A 66 -8.90 -3.81 -1.85
CA ASN A 66 -9.60 -3.45 -3.08
C ASN A 66 -8.71 -3.54 -4.32
N ARG A 67 -7.41 -3.65 -4.13
CA ARG A 67 -6.45 -3.75 -5.22
C ARG A 67 -5.81 -5.12 -5.30
N ASN A 68 -6.43 -6.10 -4.62
CA ASN A 68 -6.00 -7.50 -4.63
C ASN A 68 -4.65 -7.73 -3.97
N ILE A 69 -4.28 -6.84 -3.06
CA ILE A 69 -3.05 -7.01 -2.27
C ILE A 69 -3.37 -6.83 -0.80
N ASP A 70 -2.44 -7.20 0.04
CA ASP A 70 -2.55 -6.98 1.47
C ASP A 70 -1.16 -6.87 2.07
N LEU A 71 -1.09 -6.36 3.28
CA LEU A 71 0.17 -6.24 4.00
C LEU A 71 0.13 -7.21 5.18
N TYR A 72 1.31 -7.51 5.73
CA TYR A 72 1.38 -8.32 6.93
C TYR A 72 1.28 -7.44 8.18
N LYS A 73 2.13 -6.44 8.27
CA LYS A 73 2.12 -5.50 9.40
C LYS A 73 2.64 -4.16 8.95
N PHE A 74 2.42 -3.13 9.76
CA PHE A 74 2.97 -1.81 9.47
C PHE A 74 3.13 -1.00 10.75
N LYS A 75 3.90 0.07 10.66
CA LYS A 75 4.09 0.99 11.77
C LYS A 75 3.98 2.42 11.29
N CYS A 76 3.47 3.30 12.14
CA CYS A 76 3.42 4.73 11.86
C CYS A 76 4.29 5.54 12.81
N LYS A 77 4.77 4.94 13.88
CA LYS A 77 5.62 5.66 14.84
C LYS A 77 6.97 5.92 14.22
N LYS A 78 7.46 7.12 14.37
CA LYS A 78 8.75 7.51 13.83
C LYS A 78 8.87 7.30 12.31
N GLY A 79 7.77 7.49 11.62
CA GLY A 79 7.75 7.33 10.18
C GLY A 79 6.99 6.10 9.76
N ALA A 80 6.44 6.15 8.55
CA ALA A 80 5.65 5.05 8.02
C ALA A 80 6.53 3.95 7.47
N SER A 81 6.27 2.72 7.84
CA SER A 81 6.99 1.58 7.28
C SER A 81 6.16 0.31 7.37
N LEU A 82 6.38 -0.59 6.41
CA LEU A 82 5.78 -1.90 6.45
C LEU A 82 6.72 -2.83 7.21
N VAL A 83 6.14 -3.80 7.91
CA VAL A 83 6.92 -4.74 8.72
C VAL A 83 6.77 -6.13 8.12
N SER A 84 7.87 -6.85 8.02
CA SER A 84 7.86 -8.17 7.45
C SER A 84 7.09 -9.17 8.31
N LYS A 85 6.56 -10.20 7.65
CA LYS A 85 5.97 -11.31 8.36
C LYS A 85 7.07 -11.98 9.18
N LYS A 86 6.76 -12.36 10.41
CA LYS A 86 7.71 -12.98 11.28
C LYS A 86 8.40 -14.17 10.63
N GLY A 87 9.72 -14.19 10.69
CA GLY A 87 10.50 -15.27 10.11
C GLY A 87 10.74 -15.17 8.62
N THR A 88 10.31 -14.08 7.98
CA THR A 88 10.51 -13.90 6.54
C THR A 88 10.84 -12.44 6.26
N LYS A 89 11.12 -12.15 4.98
CA LYS A 89 11.34 -10.78 4.56
C LYS A 89 10.14 -10.25 3.79
N LYS A 90 9.04 -10.99 3.81
CA LYS A 90 7.85 -10.61 3.06
C LYS A 90 7.06 -9.55 3.79
N LYS A 91 6.75 -8.46 3.11
CA LYS A 91 5.98 -7.36 3.68
C LYS A 91 4.60 -7.24 3.04
N LEU A 92 4.47 -7.67 1.78
CA LEU A 92 3.22 -7.61 1.04
C LEU A 92 2.92 -8.94 0.37
N ARG A 93 1.65 -9.16 0.05
CA ARG A 93 1.22 -10.34 -0.70
C ARG A 93 0.08 -9.93 -1.61
N LYS A 94 -0.24 -10.74 -2.61
CA LYS A 94 -1.36 -10.47 -3.49
C LYS A 94 -2.28 -11.68 -3.54
N PHE A 95 -3.58 -11.42 -3.78
CA PHE A 95 -4.58 -12.46 -3.83
C PHE A 95 -4.79 -13.00 -5.24
N ARG A 96 -4.45 -12.19 -6.24
CA ARG A 96 -4.66 -12.56 -7.63
C ARG A 96 -3.43 -12.22 -8.44
N LYS A 97 -3.35 -12.78 -9.64
CA LYS A 97 -2.22 -12.51 -10.52
C LYS A 97 -2.07 -11.03 -10.82
N THR A 98 -3.18 -10.35 -11.03
CA THR A 98 -3.16 -8.93 -11.39
C THR A 98 -3.57 -8.06 -10.21
N ILE A 99 -2.77 -7.07 -9.90
CA ILE A 99 -3.12 -6.12 -8.86
C ILE A 99 -3.82 -4.92 -9.46
N GLY A 100 -4.57 -4.20 -8.63
CA GLY A 100 -5.47 -3.15 -9.11
C GLY A 100 -4.93 -1.74 -9.15
N PHE A 101 -3.74 -1.55 -9.67
CA PHE A 101 -3.15 -0.22 -9.80
C PHE A 101 -3.11 0.17 -11.26
N ASN A 102 -4.26 0.55 -11.78
CA ASN A 102 -4.38 0.89 -13.18
C ASN A 102 -4.98 2.28 -13.37
N LYS A 103 -4.17 3.25 -13.67
CA LYS A 103 -4.61 4.63 -13.86
C LYS A 103 -5.55 4.82 -15.01
N THR A 104 -5.32 4.11 -16.09
CA THR A 104 -6.14 4.22 -17.27
C THR A 104 -7.59 3.89 -16.98
N LYS A 105 -7.78 2.86 -16.22
CA LYS A 105 -9.11 2.46 -15.86
C LYS A 105 -9.81 3.52 -15.06
N ARG A 106 -9.10 4.14 -14.13
CA ARG A 106 -9.66 5.14 -13.33
C ARG A 106 -10.08 6.36 -14.11
N ALA A 107 -9.28 6.75 -15.06
CA ALA A 107 -9.58 7.88 -15.88
C ALA A 107 -10.86 7.71 -16.64
N LYS A 108 -11.16 6.52 -17.09
CA LYS A 108 -12.36 6.31 -17.82
C LYS A 108 -13.59 6.51 -17.05
N LYS A 109 -13.54 6.35 -15.81
CA LYS A 109 -14.70 6.52 -15.04
C LYS A 109 -15.17 7.88 -15.00
N ASN A 110 -14.41 8.72 -15.40
CA ASN A 110 -14.83 9.97 -15.36
C ASN A 110 -15.82 10.26 -16.26
N LYS A 111 -16.60 9.87 -16.36
CA LYS A 111 -17.63 10.15 -17.10
C LYS A 111 -18.52 10.30 -16.61
#